data_ff0076adf9f5c2b877a39e12b990be50
#
_entry.id   ff0076adf9f5c2b877a39e12b990be50
#
_cell.length_a   1.000
_cell.length_b   1.000
_cell.length_c   1.000
_cell.angle_alpha   90.00
_cell.angle_beta   90.00
_cell.angle_gamma   90.00
#
_symmetry.space_group_name_H-M   'P 1'
#
loop_
_entity.id
_entity.type
_entity.pdbx_description
1 polymer ?
#
loop_
_entity_poly.entity_id
_entity_poly.type
_entity_poly.pdbx_seq_one_letter_code
_entity_poly.pdbx_strand_id
1 'polypeptide(L)'
;MFEFQKTQNLDSEVGNLVRTCVHMNRRTFLKSGSAAVAGFSLLPRIAAGFEPVWGPFRISLSECSLVHSLKKNLVQHLDFPRIAKRDFSIDCVELADSFFLEKVSDKSYLQELRNGANAEGVRIGLLMLETNGRLASADASERQKAIATTKLWLDAATALNCLTVRTKAVGDGTPDELSRRLGESCSVLADHAALSGLNLVIENHGGVSSDPAWLAALVKSVNKSNFGLMPDFGSFPDAINRYEAVEQMMPFAKAVSAKATKFGTAGLVEDTDFFKMMRVVRDGGYRSYVGIESSVNSAEGEYEAIRTTRDLLRWIHGEETRCKEVFNGQNLLNWIKLEGGDWTVEDELLVGRNGINWTTNPEKSGSWLCSRKAYGDFRLELQFMINKGGKSGVFFHSAQEKNPAFTGYEFQIYDAPEKPPTKTGPGSIYEVLAPSKNALRPAGQWNTLTLTAVGAQVMVDVNFIKTIDAELPRSQKGYIGLQNHDAKSEVKFRNIRLEEL
;
A
#
# COMPACT_ATOMS: atom_id res chain seq x y z
N MET A 1 -46.16 0.37 -33.60
CA MET A 1 -46.54 1.26 -32.48
C MET A 1 -47.06 0.46 -31.26
N PHE A 2 -46.79 -0.83 -31.17
CA PHE A 2 -47.27 -1.69 -30.06
C PHE A 2 -46.14 -2.33 -29.22
N GLU A 3 -44.87 -2.12 -29.57
CA GLU A 3 -43.72 -2.66 -28.79
C GLU A 3 -43.10 -1.65 -27.83
N PHE A 4 -43.39 -0.37 -27.94
CA PHE A 4 -42.79 0.68 -27.08
C PHE A 4 -43.52 0.91 -25.75
N GLN A 5 -44.70 0.34 -25.56
CA GLN A 5 -45.47 0.48 -24.31
C GLN A 5 -45.20 -0.63 -23.28
N LYS A 6 -44.54 -1.74 -23.66
CA LYS A 6 -44.22 -2.83 -22.71
C LYS A 6 -42.94 -2.62 -21.91
N THR A 7 -42.02 -1.79 -22.40
CA THR A 7 -40.75 -1.52 -21.71
C THR A 7 -40.87 -0.43 -20.62
N GLN A 8 -41.84 0.48 -20.75
CA GLN A 8 -42.03 1.53 -19.73
C GLN A 8 -42.73 1.04 -18.45
N ASN A 9 -43.47 -0.05 -18.49
CA ASN A 9 -44.13 -0.60 -17.30
C ASN A 9 -43.20 -1.46 -16.44
N LEU A 10 -42.15 -2.03 -16.99
CA LEU A 10 -41.16 -2.84 -16.22
C LEU A 10 -40.24 -1.95 -15.38
N ASP A 11 -39.88 -0.77 -15.88
CA ASP A 11 -39.04 0.17 -15.14
C ASP A 11 -39.77 0.85 -13.96
N SER A 12 -41.08 0.98 -14.04
CA SER A 12 -41.89 1.54 -12.96
C SER A 12 -42.11 0.57 -11.78
N GLU A 13 -42.19 -0.73 -12.05
CA GLU A 13 -42.32 -1.75 -10.99
C GLU A 13 -40.98 -2.01 -10.27
N VAL A 14 -39.84 -2.01 -10.98
CA VAL A 14 -38.52 -2.14 -10.38
C VAL A 14 -38.15 -0.90 -9.54
N GLY A 15 -38.53 0.31 -10.01
CA GLY A 15 -38.31 1.55 -9.26
C GLY A 15 -39.09 1.61 -7.94
N ASN A 16 -40.30 1.04 -7.90
CA ASN A 16 -41.10 1.00 -6.66
C ASN A 16 -40.63 -0.06 -5.67
N LEU A 17 -40.10 -1.20 -6.11
CA LEU A 17 -39.51 -2.21 -5.23
C LEU A 17 -38.23 -1.70 -4.53
N VAL A 18 -37.37 -0.95 -5.22
CA VAL A 18 -36.19 -0.35 -4.65
C VAL A 18 -36.50 0.74 -3.62
N ARG A 19 -37.54 1.52 -3.83
CA ARG A 19 -37.95 2.54 -2.87
C ARG A 19 -38.60 1.99 -1.59
N THR A 20 -39.20 0.81 -1.64
CA THR A 20 -39.85 0.18 -0.48
C THR A 20 -38.81 -0.51 0.44
N CYS A 21 -37.69 -0.97 -0.09
CA CYS A 21 -36.63 -1.62 0.71
C CYS A 21 -35.78 -0.66 1.54
N VAL A 22 -35.76 0.65 1.22
CA VAL A 22 -34.89 1.63 1.90
C VAL A 22 -35.47 2.10 3.24
N HIS A 23 -36.76 1.80 3.55
CA HIS A 23 -37.43 2.30 4.75
C HIS A 23 -37.85 1.23 5.77
N MET A 24 -37.43 -0.01 5.62
CA MET A 24 -37.71 -1.08 6.62
C MET A 24 -36.60 -1.21 7.64
N ASN A 25 -36.93 -1.07 8.91
CA ASN A 25 -35.96 -1.25 10.01
C ASN A 25 -35.69 -2.75 10.29
N ARG A 26 -34.52 -3.05 10.87
CA ARG A 26 -34.03 -4.41 11.14
C ARG A 26 -34.99 -5.34 11.89
N ARG A 27 -35.92 -4.83 12.69
CA ARG A 27 -36.88 -5.65 13.46
C ARG A 27 -38.04 -6.16 12.64
N THR A 28 -38.44 -5.48 11.58
CA THR A 28 -39.52 -5.89 10.70
C THR A 28 -39.08 -6.96 9.72
N PHE A 29 -37.81 -6.95 9.31
CA PHE A 29 -37.22 -7.95 8.42
C PHE A 29 -37.14 -9.37 9.04
N LEU A 30 -36.96 -9.48 10.36
CA LEU A 30 -36.84 -10.78 11.04
C LEU A 30 -38.20 -11.44 11.37
N LYS A 31 -39.32 -10.73 11.22
CA LYS A 31 -40.66 -11.29 11.48
C LYS A 31 -41.39 -11.81 10.24
N SER A 32 -40.94 -11.45 9.03
CA SER A 32 -41.56 -11.88 7.76
C SER A 32 -40.82 -13.05 7.06
N GLY A 33 -39.82 -13.64 7.71
CA GLY A 33 -38.91 -14.62 7.14
C GLY A 33 -39.38 -16.09 7.07
N SER A 34 -40.68 -16.40 7.32
CA SER A 34 -41.12 -17.82 7.40
C SER A 34 -42.06 -18.28 6.28
N ALA A 35 -42.32 -17.49 5.25
CA ALA A 35 -43.32 -17.86 4.23
C ALA A 35 -42.85 -17.77 2.75
N ALA A 36 -41.56 -17.63 2.47
CA ALA A 36 -41.07 -17.44 1.08
C ALA A 36 -39.90 -18.37 0.70
N VAL A 37 -39.90 -19.62 1.13
CA VAL A 37 -38.80 -20.58 0.82
C VAL A 37 -39.15 -21.57 -0.30
N ALA A 38 -40.28 -21.41 -1.01
CA ALA A 38 -40.72 -22.40 -2.03
C ALA A 38 -40.69 -21.91 -3.49
N GLY A 39 -39.96 -20.83 -3.83
CA GLY A 39 -40.04 -20.26 -5.19
C GLY A 39 -38.74 -19.82 -5.87
N PHE A 40 -37.55 -20.10 -5.33
CA PHE A 40 -36.29 -19.58 -5.88
C PHE A 40 -35.30 -20.65 -6.35
N SER A 41 -35.72 -21.55 -7.24
CA SER A 41 -34.82 -22.55 -7.81
C SER A 41 -34.47 -22.39 -9.29
N LEU A 42 -34.70 -21.23 -9.91
CA LEU A 42 -34.33 -21.01 -11.32
C LEU A 42 -33.88 -19.55 -11.60
N LEU A 43 -33.03 -18.98 -10.77
CA LEU A 43 -32.22 -17.85 -11.21
C LEU A 43 -30.75 -18.31 -11.33
N PRO A 44 -30.06 -18.00 -12.45
CA PRO A 44 -28.64 -18.31 -12.56
C PRO A 44 -27.92 -17.57 -11.43
N ARG A 45 -26.97 -18.28 -10.81
CA ARG A 45 -26.09 -17.75 -9.78
C ARG A 45 -25.42 -16.43 -10.23
N ILE A 46 -26.06 -15.30 -10.03
CA ILE A 46 -25.41 -14.02 -9.81
C ILE A 46 -25.23 -13.91 -8.30
N ALA A 47 -24.46 -14.81 -7.74
CA ALA A 47 -23.78 -14.60 -6.48
C ALA A 47 -22.37 -14.10 -6.82
N ALA A 48 -22.28 -13.01 -7.57
CA ALA A 48 -21.20 -12.06 -7.36
C ALA A 48 -21.52 -11.48 -5.98
N GLY A 49 -20.88 -12.05 -4.93
CA GLY A 49 -20.91 -11.43 -3.63
C GLY A 49 -20.58 -9.96 -3.83
N PHE A 50 -21.34 -9.08 -3.21
CA PHE A 50 -20.88 -7.75 -2.90
C PHE A 50 -19.70 -7.97 -1.94
N GLU A 51 -18.53 -8.27 -2.52
CA GLU A 51 -17.27 -8.00 -1.84
C GLU A 51 -17.35 -6.51 -1.53
N PRO A 52 -17.23 -6.11 -0.26
CA PRO A 52 -17.07 -4.69 0.02
C PRO A 52 -15.94 -4.23 -0.90
N VAL A 53 -16.09 -3.04 -1.51
CA VAL A 53 -15.05 -2.44 -2.34
C VAL A 53 -13.91 -2.11 -1.39
N TRP A 54 -13.15 -3.16 -1.06
CA TRP A 54 -11.86 -3.01 -0.43
C TRP A 54 -10.99 -2.37 -1.51
N GLY A 55 -10.15 -1.47 -1.13
CA GLY A 55 -9.17 -0.88 -2.02
C GLY A 55 -8.38 -1.95 -2.79
N PRO A 56 -7.52 -1.55 -3.69
CA PRO A 56 -6.92 -2.42 -4.70
C PRO A 56 -6.11 -3.57 -4.11
N PHE A 57 -5.70 -3.50 -2.84
CA PHE A 57 -4.99 -4.57 -2.13
C PHE A 57 -5.37 -4.59 -0.63
N ARG A 58 -5.03 -5.69 0.05
CA ARG A 58 -5.14 -5.85 1.51
C ARG A 58 -3.73 -5.96 2.10
N ILE A 59 -3.60 -5.74 3.40
CA ILE A 59 -2.31 -5.82 4.08
C ILE A 59 -2.28 -7.09 4.93
N SER A 60 -1.18 -7.86 4.82
CA SER A 60 -0.82 -8.94 5.73
C SER A 60 0.48 -8.62 6.47
N LEU A 61 0.74 -9.32 7.56
CA LEU A 61 1.98 -9.21 8.33
C LEU A 61 2.75 -10.52 8.30
N SER A 62 3.98 -10.46 7.80
CA SER A 62 4.91 -11.57 7.85
C SER A 62 5.49 -11.73 9.26
N GLU A 63 5.49 -12.96 9.76
CA GLU A 63 6.08 -13.34 11.04
C GLU A 63 7.60 -13.06 11.09
N CYS A 64 8.28 -13.08 9.94
CA CYS A 64 9.68 -12.68 9.81
C CYS A 64 9.94 -11.23 10.25
N SER A 65 8.93 -10.36 10.29
CA SER A 65 9.04 -9.00 10.82
C SER A 65 9.26 -8.94 12.34
N LEU A 66 9.02 -10.05 13.06
CA LEU A 66 9.24 -10.18 14.51
C LEU A 66 10.29 -11.24 14.84
N VAL A 67 11.23 -11.50 13.91
CA VAL A 67 12.23 -12.58 14.01
C VAL A 67 13.09 -12.49 15.28
N HIS A 68 13.48 -11.30 15.71
CA HIS A 68 14.28 -11.11 16.92
C HIS A 68 13.47 -11.31 18.20
N SER A 69 12.24 -10.80 18.22
CA SER A 69 11.32 -10.97 19.35
C SER A 69 10.93 -12.43 19.54
N LEU A 70 10.67 -13.16 18.47
CA LEU A 70 10.37 -14.60 18.49
C LEU A 70 11.59 -15.42 18.96
N LYS A 71 12.77 -15.17 18.39
CA LYS A 71 14.01 -15.87 18.77
C LYS A 71 14.42 -15.61 20.22
N LYS A 72 14.10 -14.44 20.76
CA LYS A 72 14.35 -14.09 22.17
C LYS A 72 13.21 -14.51 23.11
N ASN A 73 12.17 -15.17 22.62
CA ASN A 73 10.96 -15.54 23.36
C ASN A 73 10.23 -14.34 24.00
N LEU A 74 10.38 -13.14 23.47
CA LEU A 74 9.62 -11.95 23.86
C LEU A 74 8.18 -12.02 23.33
N VAL A 75 7.99 -12.74 22.23
CA VAL A 75 6.71 -13.05 21.59
C VAL A 75 6.64 -14.57 21.41
N GLN A 76 5.47 -15.16 21.69
CA GLN A 76 5.21 -16.57 21.42
C GLN A 76 4.56 -16.73 20.04
N HIS A 77 4.92 -17.79 19.32
CA HIS A 77 4.38 -18.07 17.98
C HIS A 77 2.83 -18.13 17.97
N LEU A 78 2.21 -18.76 18.96
CA LEU A 78 0.74 -18.82 19.07
C LEU A 78 0.07 -17.46 19.32
N ASP A 79 0.81 -16.47 19.84
CA ASP A 79 0.32 -15.12 20.09
C ASP A 79 0.41 -14.22 18.84
N PHE A 80 1.14 -14.63 17.81
CA PHE A 80 1.42 -13.77 16.67
C PHE A 80 0.13 -13.24 15.97
N PRO A 81 -0.92 -14.04 15.72
CA PRO A 81 -2.16 -13.50 15.13
C PRO A 81 -2.81 -12.44 16.02
N ARG A 82 -2.80 -12.64 17.34
CA ARG A 82 -3.32 -11.66 18.31
C ARG A 82 -2.53 -10.35 18.29
N ILE A 83 -1.20 -10.43 18.22
CA ILE A 83 -0.30 -9.27 18.12
C ILE A 83 -0.56 -8.52 16.81
N ALA A 84 -0.63 -9.21 15.67
CA ALA A 84 -0.95 -8.60 14.38
C ALA A 84 -2.27 -7.79 14.45
N LYS A 85 -3.30 -8.34 15.10
CA LYS A 85 -4.59 -7.68 15.24
C LYS A 85 -4.56 -6.51 16.22
N ARG A 86 -4.08 -6.73 17.44
CA ARG A 86 -4.20 -5.76 18.53
C ARG A 86 -3.19 -4.62 18.44
N ASP A 87 -1.93 -4.94 18.08
CA ASP A 87 -0.84 -3.96 18.09
C ASP A 87 -0.69 -3.23 16.77
N PHE A 88 -1.09 -3.89 15.66
CA PHE A 88 -0.95 -3.34 14.31
C PHE A 88 -2.27 -3.17 13.56
N SER A 89 -3.39 -3.67 14.08
CA SER A 89 -4.71 -3.65 13.42
C SER A 89 -4.68 -4.32 12.04
N ILE A 90 -3.92 -5.40 11.90
CA ILE A 90 -3.80 -6.23 10.69
C ILE A 90 -4.58 -7.52 10.94
N ASP A 91 -5.40 -7.93 9.97
CA ASP A 91 -6.30 -9.09 10.08
C ASP A 91 -5.91 -10.27 9.18
N CYS A 92 -4.67 -10.25 8.66
CA CYS A 92 -4.09 -11.37 7.94
C CYS A 92 -2.60 -11.51 8.29
N VAL A 93 -2.17 -12.75 8.52
CA VAL A 93 -0.77 -13.05 8.87
C VAL A 93 -0.16 -14.04 7.88
N GLU A 94 1.16 -13.98 7.79
CA GLU A 94 2.00 -14.89 7.01
C GLU A 94 2.98 -15.56 7.97
N LEU A 95 2.83 -16.87 8.16
CA LEU A 95 3.63 -17.66 9.08
C LEU A 95 4.94 -18.14 8.42
N ALA A 96 5.96 -18.42 9.21
CA ALA A 96 7.20 -19.03 8.74
C ALA A 96 7.46 -20.37 9.47
N ASP A 97 7.76 -21.41 8.69
CA ASP A 97 8.01 -22.76 9.17
C ASP A 97 9.10 -22.83 10.26
N SER A 98 10.08 -21.95 10.16
CA SER A 98 11.24 -21.88 11.07
C SER A 98 10.87 -21.63 12.53
N PHE A 99 9.68 -21.15 12.83
CA PHE A 99 9.23 -20.89 14.20
C PHE A 99 8.46 -22.06 14.83
N PHE A 100 8.06 -23.07 14.04
CA PHE A 100 7.31 -24.23 14.52
C PHE A 100 7.62 -25.54 13.79
N LEU A 101 8.89 -25.77 13.43
CA LEU A 101 9.38 -26.92 12.66
C LEU A 101 8.92 -28.27 13.23
N GLU A 102 9.05 -28.46 14.53
CA GLU A 102 8.68 -29.67 15.25
C GLU A 102 7.15 -29.93 15.26
N LYS A 103 6.37 -28.93 14.80
CA LYS A 103 4.91 -28.93 14.89
C LYS A 103 4.20 -29.19 13.56
N VAL A 104 4.93 -29.42 12.48
CA VAL A 104 4.36 -29.61 11.12
C VAL A 104 3.28 -30.68 11.06
N SER A 105 3.40 -31.76 11.84
CA SER A 105 2.41 -32.87 11.90
C SER A 105 1.61 -32.89 13.19
N ASP A 106 1.77 -31.93 14.08
CA ASP A 106 1.03 -31.81 15.35
C ASP A 106 -0.34 -31.17 15.10
N LYS A 107 -1.34 -32.02 14.84
CA LYS A 107 -2.70 -31.58 14.53
C LYS A 107 -3.32 -30.72 15.65
N SER A 108 -3.00 -31.00 16.91
CA SER A 108 -3.51 -30.25 18.06
C SER A 108 -2.96 -28.83 18.05
N TYR A 109 -1.66 -28.67 17.81
CA TYR A 109 -0.99 -27.40 17.71
C TYR A 109 -1.50 -26.56 16.53
N LEU A 110 -1.61 -27.15 15.35
CA LEU A 110 -2.14 -26.46 14.17
C LEU A 110 -3.60 -26.00 14.37
N GLN A 111 -4.40 -26.84 15.05
CA GLN A 111 -5.76 -26.49 15.41
C GLN A 111 -5.82 -25.34 16.42
N GLU A 112 -4.96 -25.34 17.43
CA GLU A 112 -4.86 -24.28 18.45
C GLU A 112 -4.49 -22.95 17.77
N LEU A 113 -3.45 -22.93 16.94
CA LEU A 113 -3.00 -21.76 16.19
C LEU A 113 -4.13 -21.19 15.32
N ARG A 114 -4.81 -22.05 14.55
CA ARG A 114 -5.95 -21.65 13.72
C ARG A 114 -7.11 -21.11 14.55
N ASN A 115 -7.44 -21.76 15.65
CA ASN A 115 -8.51 -21.30 16.53
C ASN A 115 -8.19 -19.96 17.19
N GLY A 116 -6.95 -19.77 17.61
CA GLY A 116 -6.45 -18.48 18.15
C GLY A 116 -6.56 -17.36 17.11
N ALA A 117 -6.13 -17.61 15.89
CA ALA A 117 -6.28 -16.63 14.80
C ALA A 117 -7.76 -16.30 14.52
N ASN A 118 -8.62 -17.31 14.41
CA ASN A 118 -10.04 -17.11 14.18
C ASN A 118 -10.74 -16.34 15.31
N ALA A 119 -10.36 -16.57 16.57
CA ALA A 119 -10.91 -15.87 17.73
C ALA A 119 -10.61 -14.36 17.69
N GLU A 120 -9.48 -13.98 17.13
CA GLU A 120 -9.11 -12.56 16.92
C GLU A 120 -9.62 -12.00 15.58
N GLY A 121 -10.31 -12.79 14.77
CA GLY A 121 -10.75 -12.40 13.43
C GLY A 121 -9.59 -12.23 12.45
N VAL A 122 -8.52 -12.99 12.63
CA VAL A 122 -7.29 -12.95 11.80
C VAL A 122 -7.26 -14.17 10.88
N ARG A 123 -6.96 -13.94 9.61
CA ARG A 123 -6.71 -15.00 8.63
C ARG A 123 -5.23 -15.38 8.65
N ILE A 124 -4.93 -16.66 8.51
CA ILE A 124 -3.59 -17.13 8.15
C ILE A 124 -3.56 -17.24 6.63
N GLY A 125 -2.94 -16.25 5.95
CA GLY A 125 -3.00 -16.12 4.48
C GLY A 125 -1.92 -16.90 3.76
N LEU A 126 -0.72 -16.94 4.33
CA LEU A 126 0.46 -17.53 3.68
C LEU A 126 1.32 -18.29 4.68
N LEU A 127 1.94 -19.37 4.21
CA LEU A 127 2.99 -20.09 4.93
C LEU A 127 4.28 -20.02 4.12
N MET A 128 5.34 -19.45 4.73
CA MET A 128 6.68 -19.34 4.16
C MET A 128 7.52 -20.54 4.59
N LEU A 129 8.12 -21.21 3.61
CA LEU A 129 9.04 -22.33 3.86
C LEU A 129 10.48 -21.85 3.73
N GLU A 130 11.13 -21.72 4.88
CA GLU A 130 12.54 -21.36 4.99
C GLU A 130 13.47 -22.58 5.00
N THR A 131 12.92 -23.73 5.43
CA THR A 131 13.70 -24.92 5.80
C THR A 131 13.33 -26.20 5.04
N ASN A 132 12.49 -26.10 4.01
CA ASN A 132 11.96 -27.24 3.27
C ASN A 132 12.97 -27.99 2.37
N GLY A 133 14.24 -27.57 2.37
CA GLY A 133 15.32 -28.25 1.67
C GLY A 133 15.55 -27.72 0.24
N ARG A 134 16.33 -28.48 -0.54
CA ARG A 134 16.87 -28.06 -1.84
C ARG A 134 16.08 -28.69 -2.99
N LEU A 135 14.99 -28.05 -3.38
CA LEU A 135 14.07 -28.53 -4.44
C LEU A 135 14.72 -28.65 -5.81
N ALA A 136 15.87 -28.01 -6.04
CA ALA A 136 16.62 -28.08 -7.29
C ALA A 136 18.03 -28.70 -7.12
N SER A 137 18.27 -29.48 -6.05
CA SER A 137 19.54 -30.18 -5.84
C SER A 137 19.91 -31.07 -7.03
N ALA A 138 21.19 -31.20 -7.33
CA ALA A 138 21.68 -32.19 -8.30
C ALA A 138 21.45 -33.64 -7.81
N ASP A 139 21.50 -33.85 -6.48
CA ASP A 139 21.17 -35.13 -5.86
C ASP A 139 19.67 -35.40 -5.87
N ALA A 140 19.29 -36.49 -6.53
CA ALA A 140 17.89 -36.91 -6.63
C ALA A 140 17.27 -37.31 -5.28
N SER A 141 18.04 -37.91 -4.37
CA SER A 141 17.58 -38.29 -3.03
C SER A 141 17.28 -37.05 -2.18
N GLU A 142 18.16 -36.05 -2.25
CA GLU A 142 17.96 -34.76 -1.58
C GLU A 142 16.70 -34.05 -2.11
N ARG A 143 16.51 -34.03 -3.44
CA ARG A 143 15.27 -33.47 -4.03
C ARG A 143 14.02 -34.18 -3.56
N GLN A 144 14.05 -35.54 -3.51
CA GLN A 144 12.88 -36.30 -3.05
C GLN A 144 12.56 -36.02 -1.57
N LYS A 145 13.58 -35.87 -0.72
CA LYS A 145 13.38 -35.44 0.68
C LYS A 145 12.76 -34.05 0.75
N ALA A 146 13.28 -33.09 -0.03
CA ALA A 146 12.73 -31.74 -0.06
C ALA A 146 11.26 -31.72 -0.55
N ILE A 147 10.92 -32.50 -1.58
CA ILE A 147 9.53 -32.66 -2.04
C ILE A 147 8.66 -33.26 -0.94
N ALA A 148 9.12 -34.32 -0.26
CA ALA A 148 8.37 -34.97 0.80
C ALA A 148 8.13 -34.01 1.98
N THR A 149 9.16 -33.29 2.42
CA THR A 149 9.06 -32.28 3.48
C THR A 149 8.10 -31.15 3.08
N THR A 150 8.19 -30.66 1.84
CA THR A 150 7.29 -29.60 1.35
C THR A 150 5.84 -30.08 1.32
N LYS A 151 5.55 -31.35 0.98
CA LYS A 151 4.18 -31.90 1.04
C LYS A 151 3.62 -31.89 2.46
N LEU A 152 4.41 -32.24 3.49
CA LEU A 152 3.96 -32.15 4.87
C LEU A 152 3.57 -30.70 5.24
N TRP A 153 4.33 -29.73 4.77
CA TRP A 153 3.99 -28.32 4.98
C TRP A 153 2.79 -27.83 4.19
N LEU A 154 2.55 -28.36 2.99
CA LEU A 154 1.32 -28.12 2.23
C LEU A 154 0.08 -28.68 2.97
N ASP A 155 0.21 -29.85 3.60
CA ASP A 155 -0.85 -30.45 4.43
C ASP A 155 -1.09 -29.60 5.70
N ALA A 156 -0.01 -29.09 6.34
CA ALA A 156 -0.12 -28.15 7.46
C ALA A 156 -0.77 -26.83 7.05
N ALA A 157 -0.41 -26.27 5.90
CA ALA A 157 -1.02 -25.07 5.35
C ALA A 157 -2.52 -25.25 5.07
N THR A 158 -2.91 -26.46 4.61
CA THR A 158 -4.32 -26.85 4.45
C THR A 158 -5.05 -26.87 5.80
N ALA A 159 -4.44 -27.47 6.84
CA ALA A 159 -5.00 -27.50 8.19
C ALA A 159 -5.14 -26.10 8.80
N LEU A 160 -4.24 -25.18 8.46
CA LEU A 160 -4.27 -23.77 8.88
C LEU A 160 -5.21 -22.90 8.05
N ASN A 161 -5.78 -23.44 6.95
CA ASN A 161 -6.64 -22.71 6.00
C ASN A 161 -5.91 -21.55 5.29
N CYS A 162 -4.64 -21.76 4.95
CA CYS A 162 -3.85 -20.83 4.15
C CYS A 162 -4.41 -20.69 2.73
N LEU A 163 -3.99 -19.63 2.04
CA LEU A 163 -4.26 -19.41 0.61
C LEU A 163 -3.06 -19.82 -0.26
N THR A 164 -1.87 -19.64 0.27
CA THR A 164 -0.62 -19.73 -0.49
C THR A 164 0.49 -20.32 0.37
N VAL A 165 1.35 -21.11 -0.25
CA VAL A 165 2.63 -21.56 0.34
C VAL A 165 3.76 -21.02 -0.51
N ARG A 166 4.74 -20.39 0.12
CA ARG A 166 5.94 -19.85 -0.52
C ARG A 166 7.14 -20.76 -0.28
N THR A 167 7.89 -21.03 -1.33
CA THR A 167 9.18 -21.71 -1.27
C THR A 167 10.26 -20.94 -2.05
N LYS A 168 11.50 -21.38 -1.96
CA LYS A 168 12.67 -20.74 -2.58
C LYS A 168 13.28 -21.59 -3.69
N ALA A 169 13.98 -20.94 -4.61
CA ALA A 169 14.75 -21.60 -5.67
C ALA A 169 16.13 -22.02 -5.14
N VAL A 170 16.19 -23.12 -4.39
CA VAL A 170 17.44 -23.63 -3.78
C VAL A 170 17.90 -24.90 -4.46
N GLY A 171 19.14 -24.92 -4.93
CA GLY A 171 19.76 -26.06 -5.61
C GLY A 171 21.18 -25.81 -6.06
N ASP A 172 21.66 -26.61 -7.02
CA ASP A 172 23.02 -26.57 -7.56
C ASP A 172 22.99 -26.58 -9.09
N GLY A 173 24.09 -26.12 -9.71
CA GLY A 173 24.33 -26.22 -11.15
C GLY A 173 24.08 -24.92 -11.89
N THR A 174 24.00 -25.01 -13.19
CA THR A 174 23.71 -23.89 -14.08
C THR A 174 22.25 -23.41 -13.94
N PRO A 175 21.92 -22.18 -14.35
CA PRO A 175 20.54 -21.67 -14.34
C PRO A 175 19.54 -22.59 -15.06
N ASP A 176 19.91 -23.21 -16.17
CA ASP A 176 19.05 -24.12 -16.93
C ASP A 176 18.80 -25.43 -16.18
N GLU A 177 19.85 -25.99 -15.56
CA GLU A 177 19.73 -27.19 -14.74
C GLU A 177 18.86 -26.96 -13.50
N LEU A 178 19.05 -25.80 -12.85
CA LEU A 178 18.20 -25.36 -11.72
C LEU A 178 16.75 -25.21 -12.16
N SER A 179 16.48 -24.51 -13.29
CA SER A 179 15.14 -24.32 -13.82
C SER A 179 14.44 -25.66 -14.11
N ARG A 180 15.13 -26.58 -14.75
CA ARG A 180 14.56 -27.89 -15.06
C ARG A 180 14.20 -28.67 -13.79
N ARG A 181 15.17 -28.84 -12.85
CA ARG A 181 14.95 -29.60 -11.62
C ARG A 181 13.92 -28.97 -10.69
N LEU A 182 13.96 -27.65 -10.56
CA LEU A 182 12.97 -26.91 -9.78
C LEU A 182 11.58 -27.02 -10.40
N GLY A 183 11.47 -26.91 -11.73
CA GLY A 183 10.23 -27.06 -12.46
C GLY A 183 9.59 -28.43 -12.27
N GLU A 184 10.39 -29.52 -12.34
CA GLU A 184 9.94 -30.90 -12.05
C GLU A 184 9.40 -31.01 -10.61
N SER A 185 10.14 -30.48 -9.62
CA SER A 185 9.75 -30.51 -8.20
C SER A 185 8.49 -29.69 -7.96
N CYS A 186 8.44 -28.46 -8.49
CA CYS A 186 7.30 -27.57 -8.34
C CYS A 186 6.03 -28.08 -9.05
N SER A 187 6.17 -28.79 -10.18
CA SER A 187 5.02 -29.40 -10.85
C SER A 187 4.34 -30.45 -9.95
N VAL A 188 5.13 -31.33 -9.32
CA VAL A 188 4.62 -32.33 -8.35
C VAL A 188 3.99 -31.67 -7.13
N LEU A 189 4.62 -30.61 -6.61
CA LEU A 189 4.13 -29.88 -5.43
C LEU A 189 2.88 -29.05 -5.73
N ALA A 190 2.80 -28.44 -6.91
CA ALA A 190 1.62 -27.70 -7.34
C ALA A 190 0.40 -28.63 -7.53
N ASP A 191 0.59 -29.86 -8.04
CA ASP A 191 -0.48 -30.85 -8.11
C ASP A 191 -0.97 -31.26 -6.71
N HIS A 192 -0.06 -31.44 -5.75
CA HIS A 192 -0.43 -31.72 -4.36
C HIS A 192 -1.18 -30.53 -3.72
N ALA A 193 -0.69 -29.32 -3.90
CA ALA A 193 -1.30 -28.07 -3.41
C ALA A 193 -2.72 -27.85 -3.99
N ALA A 194 -2.93 -28.21 -5.27
CA ALA A 194 -4.22 -28.07 -5.95
C ALA A 194 -5.34 -28.90 -5.30
N LEU A 195 -5.02 -30.03 -4.66
CA LEU A 195 -6.00 -30.87 -3.96
C LEU A 195 -6.74 -30.12 -2.85
N SER A 196 -6.11 -29.10 -2.27
CA SER A 196 -6.67 -28.26 -1.22
C SER A 196 -6.91 -26.80 -1.65
N GLY A 197 -6.81 -26.51 -2.94
CA GLY A 197 -6.99 -25.16 -3.48
C GLY A 197 -5.88 -24.16 -3.12
N LEU A 198 -4.70 -24.65 -2.70
CA LEU A 198 -3.56 -23.81 -2.35
C LEU A 198 -2.80 -23.36 -3.59
N ASN A 199 -2.30 -22.12 -3.56
CA ASN A 199 -1.26 -21.68 -4.47
C ASN A 199 0.11 -22.09 -3.93
N LEU A 200 1.03 -22.43 -4.84
CA LEU A 200 2.45 -22.57 -4.58
C LEU A 200 3.21 -21.46 -5.30
N VAL A 201 4.06 -20.73 -4.61
CA VAL A 201 4.81 -19.60 -5.21
C VAL A 201 6.29 -19.72 -4.94
N ILE A 202 7.08 -19.18 -5.89
CA ILE A 202 8.52 -18.95 -5.75
C ILE A 202 8.76 -17.45 -5.52
N GLU A 203 9.59 -17.15 -4.55
CA GLU A 203 10.05 -15.79 -4.24
C GLU A 203 11.39 -15.50 -4.93
N ASN A 204 11.61 -14.23 -5.34
CA ASN A 204 12.94 -13.73 -5.67
C ASN A 204 13.75 -13.52 -4.37
N HIS A 205 14.71 -14.40 -4.14
CA HIS A 205 15.45 -14.45 -2.87
C HIS A 205 16.98 -14.55 -3.10
N GLY A 206 17.52 -13.78 -4.02
CA GLY A 206 18.94 -13.81 -4.38
C GLY A 206 19.30 -14.89 -5.40
N GLY A 207 20.57 -14.89 -5.82
CA GLY A 207 21.08 -15.83 -6.83
C GLY A 207 20.29 -15.76 -8.14
N VAL A 208 20.04 -16.91 -8.76
CA VAL A 208 19.32 -17.02 -10.03
C VAL A 208 17.87 -16.51 -9.94
N SER A 209 17.26 -16.58 -8.76
CA SER A 209 15.89 -16.07 -8.56
C SER A 209 15.80 -14.55 -8.54
N SER A 210 16.92 -13.83 -8.58
CA SER A 210 16.92 -12.37 -8.79
C SER A 210 16.68 -11.98 -10.26
N ASP A 211 16.75 -12.94 -11.19
CA ASP A 211 16.44 -12.71 -12.61
C ASP A 211 14.93 -12.91 -12.87
N PRO A 212 14.17 -11.85 -13.15
CA PRO A 212 12.73 -11.95 -13.37
C PRO A 212 12.38 -12.72 -14.64
N ALA A 213 13.24 -12.70 -15.67
CA ALA A 213 13.01 -13.46 -16.90
C ALA A 213 13.15 -14.97 -16.65
N TRP A 214 14.15 -15.38 -15.86
CA TRP A 214 14.31 -16.76 -15.44
C TRP A 214 13.09 -17.26 -14.62
N LEU A 215 12.61 -16.47 -13.66
CA LEU A 215 11.42 -16.80 -12.89
C LEU A 215 10.16 -16.91 -13.76
N ALA A 216 9.96 -15.98 -14.70
CA ALA A 216 8.84 -16.03 -15.64
C ALA A 216 8.89 -17.27 -16.53
N ALA A 217 10.09 -17.65 -17.01
CA ALA A 217 10.29 -18.87 -17.79
C ALA A 217 10.00 -20.13 -16.98
N LEU A 218 10.40 -20.17 -15.71
CA LEU A 218 10.10 -21.27 -14.78
C LEU A 218 8.58 -21.44 -14.61
N VAL A 219 7.84 -20.36 -14.37
CA VAL A 219 6.37 -20.45 -14.21
C VAL A 219 5.70 -20.96 -15.49
N LYS A 220 6.14 -20.46 -16.65
CA LYS A 220 5.64 -20.94 -17.95
C LYS A 220 5.94 -22.41 -18.19
N SER A 221 7.10 -22.90 -17.78
CA SER A 221 7.49 -24.30 -17.95
C SER A 221 6.69 -25.25 -17.06
N VAL A 222 6.40 -24.86 -15.80
CA VAL A 222 5.56 -25.63 -14.87
C VAL A 222 4.11 -25.66 -15.34
N ASN A 223 3.59 -24.59 -15.92
CA ASN A 223 2.28 -24.46 -16.54
C ASN A 223 1.12 -24.98 -15.68
N LYS A 224 1.09 -24.61 -14.41
CA LYS A 224 -0.01 -24.92 -13.48
C LYS A 224 -0.69 -23.64 -13.01
N SER A 225 -2.02 -23.59 -13.04
CA SER A 225 -2.78 -22.37 -12.70
C SER A 225 -2.61 -21.92 -11.25
N ASN A 226 -2.27 -22.82 -10.33
CA ASN A 226 -1.99 -22.57 -8.92
C ASN A 226 -0.49 -22.37 -8.61
N PHE A 227 0.39 -22.42 -9.61
CA PHE A 227 1.80 -22.10 -9.47
C PHE A 227 2.09 -20.66 -9.94
N GLY A 228 2.93 -19.91 -9.21
CA GLY A 228 3.23 -18.54 -9.56
C GLY A 228 4.41 -17.96 -8.79
N LEU A 229 4.46 -16.64 -8.70
CA LEU A 229 5.54 -15.88 -8.06
C LEU A 229 5.03 -15.10 -6.85
N MET A 230 5.96 -14.79 -5.95
CA MET A 230 5.84 -13.81 -4.89
C MET A 230 6.93 -12.77 -5.08
N PRO A 231 6.68 -11.67 -5.84
CA PRO A 231 7.62 -10.57 -5.90
C PRO A 231 7.88 -9.98 -4.52
N ASP A 232 9.16 -9.95 -4.13
CA ASP A 232 9.66 -9.31 -2.91
C ASP A 232 10.41 -8.04 -3.28
N PHE A 233 10.08 -6.90 -2.66
CA PHE A 233 10.61 -5.60 -3.05
C PHE A 233 12.06 -5.38 -2.63
N GLY A 234 12.49 -6.03 -1.53
CA GLY A 234 13.80 -5.83 -0.91
C GLY A 234 14.87 -6.86 -1.26
N SER A 235 14.50 -7.94 -1.96
CA SER A 235 15.41 -9.08 -2.19
C SER A 235 16.15 -9.05 -3.54
N PHE A 236 16.28 -7.88 -4.15
CA PHE A 236 17.09 -7.69 -5.37
C PHE A 236 18.48 -7.15 -5.06
N PRO A 237 19.53 -7.61 -5.76
CA PRO A 237 20.84 -6.96 -5.77
C PRO A 237 20.74 -5.52 -6.29
N ASP A 238 21.62 -4.62 -5.82
CA ASP A 238 21.63 -3.20 -6.20
C ASP A 238 21.77 -2.97 -7.73
N ALA A 239 22.39 -3.90 -8.45
CA ALA A 239 22.54 -3.83 -9.91
C ALA A 239 21.23 -4.04 -10.69
N ILE A 240 20.18 -4.53 -10.05
CA ILE A 240 18.89 -4.81 -10.68
C ILE A 240 17.91 -3.68 -10.38
N ASN A 241 17.31 -3.14 -11.44
CA ASN A 241 16.17 -2.23 -11.29
C ASN A 241 14.96 -3.00 -10.75
N ARG A 242 14.72 -2.92 -9.44
CA ARG A 242 13.67 -3.67 -8.75
C ARG A 242 12.26 -3.39 -9.27
N TYR A 243 12.00 -2.18 -9.78
CA TYR A 243 10.68 -1.81 -10.31
C TYR A 243 10.39 -2.53 -11.62
N GLU A 244 11.33 -2.54 -12.55
CA GLU A 244 11.23 -3.27 -13.81
C GLU A 244 11.20 -4.79 -13.59
N ALA A 245 11.97 -5.28 -12.60
CA ALA A 245 11.97 -6.69 -12.24
C ALA A 245 10.60 -7.13 -11.69
N VAL A 246 10.03 -6.35 -10.76
CA VAL A 246 8.69 -6.64 -10.22
C VAL A 246 7.64 -6.53 -11.31
N GLU A 247 7.70 -5.53 -12.19
CA GLU A 247 6.79 -5.39 -13.34
C GLU A 247 6.75 -6.64 -14.22
N GLN A 248 7.91 -7.23 -14.52
CA GLN A 248 8.01 -8.47 -15.30
C GLN A 248 7.45 -9.69 -14.53
N MET A 249 7.48 -9.69 -13.20
CA MET A 249 6.98 -10.76 -12.35
C MET A 249 5.46 -10.68 -12.12
N MET A 250 4.88 -9.47 -12.15
CA MET A 250 3.47 -9.24 -11.79
C MET A 250 2.46 -10.09 -12.57
N PRO A 251 2.61 -10.39 -13.88
CA PRO A 251 1.68 -11.28 -14.59
C PRO A 251 1.56 -12.70 -13.99
N PHE A 252 2.53 -13.11 -13.18
CA PHE A 252 2.62 -14.42 -12.54
C PHE A 252 2.41 -14.34 -11.01
N ALA A 253 2.22 -13.15 -10.46
CA ALA A 253 2.14 -12.95 -9.02
C ALA A 253 0.85 -13.52 -8.41
N LYS A 254 1.01 -14.29 -7.33
CA LYS A 254 -0.09 -14.80 -6.49
C LYS A 254 0.03 -14.36 -5.03
N ALA A 255 1.18 -13.82 -4.65
CA ALA A 255 1.47 -13.13 -3.40
C ALA A 255 2.43 -11.98 -3.70
N VAL A 256 2.57 -11.02 -2.80
CA VAL A 256 3.52 -9.89 -2.90
C VAL A 256 4.09 -9.62 -1.51
N SER A 257 5.42 -9.47 -1.41
CA SER A 257 6.12 -9.08 -0.19
C SER A 257 6.60 -7.64 -0.27
N ALA A 258 6.04 -6.80 0.57
CA ALA A 258 6.48 -5.42 0.79
C ALA A 258 7.64 -5.39 1.79
N LYS A 259 8.77 -5.97 1.40
CA LYS A 259 9.97 -6.02 2.22
C LYS A 259 10.63 -4.65 2.32
N ALA A 260 10.89 -4.24 3.55
CA ALA A 260 11.54 -2.99 3.92
C ALA A 260 12.73 -3.27 4.83
N THR A 261 13.94 -2.78 4.47
CA THR A 261 15.19 -3.08 5.21
C THR A 261 15.88 -1.84 5.73
N LYS A 262 15.59 -0.66 5.17
CA LYS A 262 16.17 0.62 5.60
C LYS A 262 15.06 1.60 5.94
N PHE A 263 15.09 2.04 7.20
CA PHE A 263 14.12 2.98 7.73
C PHE A 263 14.79 4.30 8.05
N GLY A 264 14.31 5.38 7.46
CA GLY A 264 14.80 6.72 7.72
C GLY A 264 14.26 7.28 9.03
N THR A 265 14.90 8.35 9.52
CA THR A 265 14.55 9.01 10.79
C THR A 265 13.14 9.59 10.85
N ALA A 266 12.46 9.71 9.73
CA ALA A 266 11.09 10.26 9.62
C ALA A 266 10.04 9.22 9.15
N GLY A 267 10.29 7.93 9.42
CA GLY A 267 9.28 6.90 9.18
C GLY A 267 9.03 6.54 7.72
N LEU A 268 10.00 6.72 6.82
CA LEU A 268 9.91 6.23 5.45
C LEU A 268 10.87 5.07 5.23
N VAL A 269 10.50 4.22 4.29
CA VAL A 269 11.39 3.19 3.75
C VAL A 269 12.33 3.87 2.75
N GLU A 270 13.64 3.69 2.93
CA GLU A 270 14.65 4.40 2.13
C GLU A 270 15.21 3.58 0.97
N ASP A 271 15.17 2.27 1.07
CA ASP A 271 15.70 1.36 0.05
C ASP A 271 14.74 1.14 -1.13
N THR A 272 13.47 1.44 -0.95
CA THR A 272 12.44 1.26 -1.98
C THR A 272 11.43 2.39 -1.95
N ASP A 273 11.17 3.02 -3.10
CA ASP A 273 10.04 3.93 -3.25
C ASP A 273 8.74 3.11 -3.35
N PHE A 274 8.06 2.98 -2.21
CA PHE A 274 6.82 2.20 -2.12
C PHE A 274 5.69 2.77 -2.98
N PHE A 275 5.66 4.09 -3.22
CA PHE A 275 4.64 4.67 -4.10
C PHE A 275 4.82 4.21 -5.53
N LYS A 276 6.05 4.26 -6.05
CA LYS A 276 6.38 3.75 -7.36
C LYS A 276 6.14 2.25 -7.45
N MET A 277 6.57 1.50 -6.43
CA MET A 277 6.44 0.05 -6.41
C MET A 277 4.97 -0.40 -6.38
N MET A 278 4.14 0.23 -5.56
CA MET A 278 2.72 -0.13 -5.47
C MET A 278 1.94 0.25 -6.73
N ARG A 279 2.37 1.27 -7.51
CA ARG A 279 1.84 1.50 -8.86
C ARG A 279 2.11 0.31 -9.77
N VAL A 280 3.36 -0.20 -9.79
CA VAL A 280 3.72 -1.41 -10.56
C VAL A 280 2.82 -2.59 -10.18
N VAL A 281 2.62 -2.82 -8.87
CA VAL A 281 1.75 -3.89 -8.36
C VAL A 281 0.31 -3.71 -8.83
N ARG A 282 -0.24 -2.51 -8.72
CA ARG A 282 -1.59 -2.15 -9.16
C ARG A 282 -1.77 -2.34 -10.66
N ASP A 283 -0.85 -1.79 -11.45
CA ASP A 283 -0.92 -1.79 -12.92
C ASP A 283 -0.77 -3.21 -13.47
N GLY A 284 -0.04 -4.08 -12.75
CA GLY A 284 -0.02 -5.53 -12.97
C GLY A 284 -1.33 -6.26 -12.64
N GLY A 285 -2.38 -5.54 -12.18
CA GLY A 285 -3.70 -6.10 -11.90
C GLY A 285 -3.82 -6.88 -10.59
N TYR A 286 -2.83 -6.83 -9.70
CA TYR A 286 -2.86 -7.54 -8.42
C TYR A 286 -3.89 -6.94 -7.44
N ARG A 287 -4.70 -7.78 -6.79
CA ARG A 287 -5.82 -7.37 -5.92
C ARG A 287 -5.93 -8.24 -4.65
N SER A 288 -4.83 -8.83 -4.20
CA SER A 288 -4.81 -9.69 -3.02
C SER A 288 -4.00 -9.06 -1.88
N TYR A 289 -3.41 -9.87 -1.02
CA TYR A 289 -2.63 -9.40 0.13
C TYR A 289 -1.22 -8.97 -0.25
N VAL A 290 -0.79 -7.84 0.27
CA VAL A 290 0.59 -7.34 0.26
C VAL A 290 1.14 -7.54 1.66
N GLY A 291 2.11 -8.44 1.80
CA GLY A 291 2.70 -8.84 3.08
C GLY A 291 3.75 -7.84 3.53
N ILE A 292 3.63 -7.32 4.74
CA ILE A 292 4.69 -6.52 5.37
C ILE A 292 5.78 -7.48 5.83
N GLU A 293 6.99 -7.31 5.31
CA GLU A 293 8.20 -7.95 5.81
C GLU A 293 9.22 -6.87 6.16
N SER A 294 9.24 -6.46 7.43
CA SER A 294 10.18 -5.45 7.93
C SER A 294 11.42 -6.13 8.52
N SER A 295 12.60 -5.79 8.01
CA SER A 295 13.85 -6.38 8.47
C SER A 295 14.70 -5.31 9.15
N VAL A 296 14.92 -5.47 10.46
CA VAL A 296 15.75 -4.60 11.31
C VAL A 296 16.73 -5.44 12.12
N ASN A 297 17.71 -4.79 12.74
CA ASN A 297 18.82 -5.48 13.39
C ASN A 297 18.55 -5.87 14.87
N SER A 298 17.40 -5.48 15.42
CA SER A 298 17.09 -5.75 16.83
C SER A 298 15.57 -5.82 17.09
N ALA A 299 15.18 -6.48 18.17
CA ALA A 299 13.78 -6.60 18.57
C ALA A 299 13.14 -5.24 18.91
N GLU A 300 13.90 -4.29 19.42
CA GLU A 300 13.43 -2.96 19.81
C GLU A 300 12.90 -2.16 18.61
N GLY A 301 13.48 -2.39 17.41
CA GLY A 301 13.07 -1.70 16.17
C GLY A 301 11.93 -2.35 15.41
N GLU A 302 11.60 -3.62 15.69
CA GLU A 302 10.62 -4.39 14.90
C GLU A 302 9.23 -3.76 14.87
N TYR A 303 8.72 -3.36 16.02
CA TYR A 303 7.38 -2.76 16.13
C TYR A 303 7.26 -1.44 15.37
N GLU A 304 8.29 -0.59 15.45
CA GLU A 304 8.31 0.69 14.73
C GLU A 304 8.43 0.47 13.22
N ALA A 305 9.27 -0.45 12.78
CA ALA A 305 9.43 -0.80 11.38
C ALA A 305 8.12 -1.35 10.77
N ILE A 306 7.41 -2.21 11.50
CA ILE A 306 6.09 -2.72 11.10
C ILE A 306 5.08 -1.58 10.99
N ARG A 307 5.01 -0.69 12.00
CA ARG A 307 4.08 0.45 11.97
C ARG A 307 4.38 1.37 10.80
N THR A 308 5.64 1.70 10.57
CA THR A 308 6.10 2.53 9.46
C THR A 308 5.66 1.97 8.11
N THR A 309 5.94 0.68 7.86
CA THR A 309 5.56 0.03 6.60
C THR A 309 4.05 -0.07 6.45
N ARG A 310 3.34 -0.44 7.53
CA ARG A 310 1.86 -0.50 7.56
C ARG A 310 1.23 0.84 7.24
N ASP A 311 1.69 1.91 7.88
CA ASP A 311 1.09 3.23 7.74
C ASP A 311 1.37 3.79 6.35
N LEU A 312 2.55 3.51 5.78
CA LEU A 312 2.87 3.82 4.40
C LEU A 312 1.96 3.08 3.41
N LEU A 313 1.77 1.76 3.59
CA LEU A 313 0.87 0.97 2.74
C LEU A 313 -0.60 1.41 2.90
N ARG A 314 -1.04 1.73 4.13
CA ARG A 314 -2.40 2.27 4.38
C ARG A 314 -2.60 3.62 3.74
N TRP A 315 -1.60 4.47 3.78
CA TRP A 315 -1.64 5.75 3.11
C TRP A 315 -1.81 5.54 1.59
N ILE A 316 -0.98 4.70 0.96
CA ILE A 316 -1.08 4.35 -0.45
C ILE A 316 -2.46 3.72 -0.77
N HIS A 317 -2.95 2.81 0.08
CA HIS A 317 -4.28 2.18 -0.06
C HIS A 317 -5.43 3.19 0.07
N GLY A 318 -5.37 4.09 1.03
CA GLY A 318 -6.37 5.15 1.23
C GLY A 318 -6.45 6.08 0.03
N GLU A 319 -5.31 6.38 -0.59
CA GLU A 319 -5.20 7.15 -1.81
C GLU A 319 -6.00 6.54 -2.97
N GLU A 320 -5.91 5.23 -3.16
CA GLU A 320 -6.54 4.56 -4.29
C GLU A 320 -8.06 4.40 -4.14
N THR A 321 -8.60 4.55 -2.93
CA THR A 321 -10.03 4.31 -2.64
C THR A 321 -10.87 5.56 -2.44
N ARG A 322 -10.30 6.67 -1.99
CA ARG A 322 -11.05 7.86 -1.57
C ARG A 322 -10.59 9.15 -2.24
N CYS A 323 -9.33 9.26 -2.59
CA CYS A 323 -8.76 10.48 -3.12
C CYS A 323 -8.73 10.48 -4.65
N LYS A 324 -9.23 11.56 -5.26
CA LYS A 324 -9.03 11.82 -6.69
C LYS A 324 -7.62 12.32 -6.93
N GLU A 325 -6.91 11.76 -7.89
CA GLU A 325 -5.66 12.32 -8.37
C GLU A 325 -5.89 13.73 -8.92
N VAL A 326 -5.28 14.73 -8.28
CA VAL A 326 -5.30 16.11 -8.76
C VAL A 326 -4.16 16.37 -9.76
N PHE A 327 -3.11 15.55 -9.69
CA PHE A 327 -2.00 15.53 -10.65
C PHE A 327 -1.78 14.12 -11.18
N ASN A 328 -1.85 13.95 -12.50
CA ASN A 328 -1.82 12.66 -13.20
C ASN A 328 -0.40 12.22 -13.64
N GLY A 329 0.65 12.94 -13.23
CA GLY A 329 2.04 12.64 -13.64
C GLY A 329 2.38 13.01 -15.10
N GLN A 330 1.43 13.53 -15.88
CA GLN A 330 1.62 13.76 -17.30
C GLN A 330 1.46 15.21 -17.75
N ASN A 331 0.53 15.95 -17.14
CA ASN A 331 0.20 17.30 -17.56
C ASN A 331 -0.43 18.15 -16.45
N LEU A 332 -0.67 19.43 -16.73
CA LEU A 332 -1.21 20.43 -15.82
C LEU A 332 -2.69 20.74 -16.08
N LEU A 333 -3.47 19.84 -16.69
CA LEU A 333 -4.85 20.11 -17.08
C LEU A 333 -5.77 20.48 -15.90
N ASN A 334 -5.51 19.97 -14.71
CA ASN A 334 -6.27 20.27 -13.49
C ASN A 334 -5.81 21.56 -12.78
N TRP A 335 -4.83 22.26 -13.33
CA TRP A 335 -4.18 23.39 -12.71
C TRP A 335 -4.28 24.65 -13.56
N ILE A 336 -4.19 25.80 -12.88
CA ILE A 336 -4.06 27.14 -13.48
C ILE A 336 -2.73 27.70 -13.02
N LYS A 337 -1.85 28.05 -13.95
CA LYS A 337 -0.62 28.76 -13.65
C LYS A 337 -0.96 30.25 -13.44
N LEU A 338 -0.63 30.76 -12.27
CA LEU A 338 -0.78 32.16 -11.91
C LEU A 338 0.59 32.82 -11.84
N GLU A 339 0.71 34.00 -12.46
CA GLU A 339 1.91 34.82 -12.55
C GLU A 339 3.12 34.09 -13.18
N GLY A 340 4.33 34.43 -12.81
CA GLY A 340 5.56 33.97 -13.42
C GLY A 340 6.05 32.58 -12.95
N GLY A 341 7.35 32.32 -13.18
CA GLY A 341 8.00 31.06 -12.85
C GLY A 341 7.70 29.95 -13.84
N ASP A 342 8.46 28.88 -13.76
CA ASP A 342 8.33 27.73 -14.62
C ASP A 342 7.72 26.55 -13.86
N TRP A 343 6.68 25.95 -14.45
CA TRP A 343 6.08 24.73 -14.00
C TRP A 343 6.13 23.72 -15.13
N THR A 344 6.83 22.61 -14.92
CA THR A 344 7.03 21.53 -15.88
C THR A 344 6.66 20.19 -15.29
N VAL A 345 6.44 19.23 -16.16
CA VAL A 345 6.29 17.82 -15.77
C VAL A 345 7.50 17.06 -16.30
N GLU A 346 8.30 16.49 -15.42
CA GLU A 346 9.54 15.80 -15.72
C GLU A 346 9.54 14.46 -14.97
N ASP A 347 9.68 13.33 -15.66
CA ASP A 347 9.69 11.99 -15.03
C ASP A 347 8.53 11.77 -14.05
N GLU A 348 7.32 12.12 -14.47
CA GLU A 348 6.08 12.08 -13.66
C GLU A 348 6.08 13.00 -12.43
N LEU A 349 7.06 13.88 -12.30
CA LEU A 349 7.13 14.87 -11.23
C LEU A 349 6.62 16.22 -11.72
N LEU A 350 5.90 16.92 -10.88
CA LEU A 350 5.58 18.32 -11.06
C LEU A 350 6.74 19.15 -10.50
N VAL A 351 7.40 19.94 -11.35
CA VAL A 351 8.60 20.68 -10.99
C VAL A 351 8.37 22.19 -11.13
N GLY A 352 8.66 22.91 -10.06
CA GLY A 352 8.62 24.37 -10.02
C GLY A 352 10.04 24.97 -9.95
N ARG A 353 10.36 25.90 -10.88
CA ARG A 353 11.63 26.63 -10.94
C ARG A 353 11.40 28.09 -11.31
N ASN A 354 12.43 28.91 -11.12
CA ASN A 354 12.45 30.31 -11.55
C ASN A 354 11.24 31.12 -11.04
N GLY A 355 10.87 30.90 -9.78
CA GLY A 355 9.77 31.60 -9.15
C GLY A 355 10.01 33.09 -9.00
N ILE A 356 8.94 33.87 -8.87
CA ILE A 356 8.98 35.28 -8.62
C ILE A 356 8.60 35.54 -7.17
N ASN A 357 9.54 36.06 -6.38
CA ASN A 357 9.29 36.41 -5.00
C ASN A 357 8.42 37.69 -4.93
N TRP A 358 7.27 37.61 -4.28
CA TRP A 358 6.34 38.73 -4.11
C TRP A 358 6.93 39.85 -3.27
N THR A 359 7.86 39.57 -2.34
CA THR A 359 8.52 40.65 -1.53
C THR A 359 9.42 41.53 -2.35
N THR A 360 9.96 41.01 -3.45
CA THR A 360 10.77 41.79 -4.41
C THR A 360 9.94 42.36 -5.57
N ASN A 361 8.70 41.90 -5.71
CA ASN A 361 7.76 42.36 -6.71
C ASN A 361 6.33 42.41 -6.12
N PRO A 362 6.01 43.37 -5.27
CA PRO A 362 4.77 43.40 -4.49
C PRO A 362 3.50 43.59 -5.35
N GLU A 363 3.64 43.99 -6.59
CA GLU A 363 2.52 44.08 -7.56
C GLU A 363 2.09 42.69 -8.07
N LYS A 364 2.92 41.66 -7.86
CA LYS A 364 2.67 40.30 -8.28
C LYS A 364 2.40 39.39 -7.08
N SER A 365 1.50 38.48 -7.23
CA SER A 365 1.13 37.49 -6.19
C SER A 365 2.17 36.41 -5.91
N GLY A 366 3.36 36.49 -6.55
CA GLY A 366 4.32 35.41 -6.60
C GLY A 366 3.95 34.40 -7.66
N SER A 367 4.76 33.35 -7.80
CA SER A 367 4.50 32.28 -8.78
C SER A 367 3.85 31.09 -8.08
N TRP A 368 2.71 30.67 -8.56
CA TRP A 368 2.06 29.47 -8.03
C TRP A 368 1.16 28.77 -9.03
N LEU A 369 0.86 27.54 -8.72
CA LEU A 369 -0.03 26.67 -9.49
C LEU A 369 -1.31 26.47 -8.68
N CYS A 370 -2.44 26.85 -9.22
CA CYS A 370 -3.73 26.89 -8.54
C CYS A 370 -4.65 25.77 -9.04
N SER A 371 -5.38 25.12 -8.17
CA SER A 371 -6.45 24.20 -8.56
C SER A 371 -7.56 24.94 -9.32
N ARG A 372 -8.21 24.26 -10.29
CA ARG A 372 -9.34 24.85 -11.03
C ARG A 372 -10.61 24.98 -10.21
N LYS A 373 -10.72 24.21 -9.12
CA LYS A 373 -11.89 24.17 -8.25
C LYS A 373 -11.53 24.68 -6.86
N ALA A 374 -12.45 25.39 -6.23
CA ALA A 374 -12.38 25.73 -4.81
C ALA A 374 -12.94 24.59 -3.96
N TYR A 375 -12.29 24.32 -2.84
CA TYR A 375 -12.62 23.26 -1.89
C TYR A 375 -13.03 23.84 -0.55
N GLY A 376 -14.03 23.26 0.10
CA GLY A 376 -14.39 23.52 1.50
C GLY A 376 -13.69 22.51 2.40
N ASP A 377 -14.43 21.52 2.87
CA ASP A 377 -13.84 20.43 3.66
C ASP A 377 -13.11 19.47 2.74
N PHE A 378 -11.85 19.16 3.09
CA PHE A 378 -11.03 18.29 2.27
C PHE A 378 -9.90 17.64 3.06
N ARG A 379 -9.36 16.57 2.51
CA ARG A 379 -8.07 15.99 2.85
C ARG A 379 -7.16 16.02 1.62
N LEU A 380 -6.05 16.74 1.72
CA LEU A 380 -4.99 16.81 0.71
C LEU A 380 -3.81 15.98 1.16
N GLU A 381 -3.35 15.12 0.28
CA GLU A 381 -2.15 14.32 0.46
C GLU A 381 -1.19 14.60 -0.70
N LEU A 382 0.10 14.78 -0.41
CA LEU A 382 1.12 14.98 -1.43
C LEU A 382 2.51 14.65 -0.89
N GLN A 383 3.45 14.46 -1.83
CA GLN A 383 4.86 14.43 -1.51
C GLN A 383 5.58 15.60 -2.17
N PHE A 384 6.56 16.16 -1.44
CA PHE A 384 7.40 17.22 -1.96
C PHE A 384 8.87 17.00 -1.63
N MET A 385 9.74 17.53 -2.48
CA MET A 385 11.17 17.61 -2.28
C MET A 385 11.65 19.00 -2.67
N ILE A 386 12.51 19.60 -1.85
CA ILE A 386 13.04 20.96 -2.05
C ILE A 386 14.57 20.92 -2.15
N ASN A 387 15.15 21.84 -2.91
CA ASN A 387 16.60 22.00 -2.99
C ASN A 387 17.16 22.71 -1.74
N LYS A 388 18.49 22.68 -1.55
CA LYS A 388 19.18 23.26 -0.40
C LYS A 388 18.90 24.76 -0.28
N GLY A 389 18.40 25.17 0.89
CA GLY A 389 18.03 26.55 1.20
C GLY A 389 16.78 27.03 0.46
N GLY A 390 16.12 26.15 -0.30
CA GLY A 390 14.94 26.49 -1.07
C GLY A 390 13.70 26.72 -0.20
N LYS A 391 12.73 27.43 -0.77
CA LYS A 391 11.43 27.71 -0.20
C LYS A 391 10.31 27.38 -1.18
N SER A 392 9.19 26.97 -0.64
CA SER A 392 7.93 26.69 -1.34
C SER A 392 6.79 26.74 -0.34
N GLY A 393 5.57 26.44 -0.77
CA GLY A 393 4.41 26.37 0.10
C GLY A 393 3.25 25.62 -0.54
N VAL A 394 2.35 25.18 0.29
CA VAL A 394 1.05 24.63 -0.11
C VAL A 394 -0.03 25.57 0.40
N PHE A 395 -0.72 26.24 -0.52
CA PHE A 395 -1.82 27.13 -0.18
C PHE A 395 -3.13 26.37 -0.09
N PHE A 396 -3.99 26.79 0.81
CA PHE A 396 -5.33 26.23 0.91
C PHE A 396 -6.34 27.27 1.41
N HIS A 397 -7.61 27.09 1.04
CA HIS A 397 -8.69 28.03 1.29
C HIS A 397 -8.36 29.48 0.82
N SER A 398 -7.55 29.58 -0.22
CA SER A 398 -7.04 30.85 -0.74
C SER A 398 -7.88 31.37 -1.92
N ALA A 399 -7.88 32.68 -2.15
CA ALA A 399 -8.38 33.27 -3.37
C ALA A 399 -7.35 33.12 -4.51
N GLN A 400 -7.79 33.21 -5.76
CA GLN A 400 -6.90 33.17 -6.94
C GLN A 400 -6.17 34.51 -7.19
N GLU A 401 -6.55 35.55 -6.52
CA GLU A 401 -6.00 36.91 -6.67
C GLU A 401 -5.07 37.23 -5.54
N LYS A 402 -4.08 38.09 -5.84
CA LYS A 402 -3.08 38.58 -4.89
C LYS A 402 -2.29 37.44 -4.25
N ASN A 403 -1.65 37.72 -3.11
CA ASN A 403 -0.86 36.72 -2.42
C ASN A 403 -1.77 35.71 -1.67
N PRO A 404 -1.74 34.45 -2.05
CA PRO A 404 -2.60 33.40 -1.47
C PRO A 404 -2.42 33.20 0.02
N ALA A 405 -1.22 33.40 0.57
CA ALA A 405 -0.94 33.24 1.98
C ALA A 405 -1.75 34.18 2.88
N PHE A 406 -2.18 35.32 2.35
CA PHE A 406 -2.95 36.32 3.09
C PHE A 406 -4.45 36.25 2.86
N THR A 407 -4.88 35.63 1.75
CA THR A 407 -6.31 35.41 1.46
C THR A 407 -6.85 34.11 2.08
N GLY A 408 -6.00 33.11 2.23
CA GLY A 408 -6.24 31.86 2.90
C GLY A 408 -5.12 31.52 3.88
N TYR A 409 -4.53 30.34 3.70
CA TYR A 409 -3.43 29.83 4.52
C TYR A 409 -2.33 29.26 3.65
N GLU A 410 -1.09 29.23 4.17
CA GLU A 410 0.06 28.60 3.55
C GLU A 410 0.74 27.64 4.53
N PHE A 411 0.85 26.37 4.17
CA PHE A 411 1.80 25.46 4.80
C PHE A 411 3.19 25.74 4.22
N GLN A 412 4.11 26.21 5.08
CA GLN A 412 5.44 26.65 4.68
C GLN A 412 6.39 25.47 4.43
N ILE A 413 6.87 25.33 3.22
CA ILE A 413 7.99 24.46 2.86
C ILE A 413 9.27 25.31 2.87
N TYR A 414 10.23 24.94 3.72
CA TYR A 414 11.50 25.64 3.81
C TYR A 414 12.61 24.69 4.25
N ASP A 415 13.69 24.61 3.47
CA ASP A 415 14.86 23.80 3.83
C ASP A 415 15.66 24.50 4.93
N ALA A 416 15.28 24.27 6.16
CA ALA A 416 15.97 24.72 7.37
C ALA A 416 15.69 23.74 8.51
N PRO A 417 16.16 22.46 8.41
CA PRO A 417 15.80 21.40 9.35
C PRO A 417 16.25 21.70 10.78
N GLU A 418 17.33 22.48 10.95
CA GLU A 418 17.87 22.83 12.25
C GLU A 418 17.11 23.97 12.97
N LYS A 419 16.18 24.64 12.28
CA LYS A 419 15.46 25.76 12.90
C LYS A 419 14.38 25.28 13.86
N PRO A 420 14.27 25.91 15.03
CA PRO A 420 13.16 25.62 15.93
C PRO A 420 11.82 26.05 15.30
N PRO A 421 10.69 25.47 15.76
CA PRO A 421 9.37 25.87 15.32
C PRO A 421 9.09 27.36 15.52
N THR A 422 8.71 28.04 14.44
CA THR A 422 8.28 29.46 14.46
C THR A 422 7.11 29.63 13.48
N LYS A 423 6.38 30.73 13.56
CA LYS A 423 5.26 31.05 12.66
C LYS A 423 5.66 31.24 11.19
N THR A 424 6.95 31.45 10.92
CA THR A 424 7.51 31.68 9.57
C THR A 424 8.56 30.61 9.21
N GLY A 425 8.71 29.60 10.06
CA GLY A 425 9.66 28.52 9.91
C GLY A 425 9.11 27.34 9.11
N PRO A 426 9.95 26.29 8.96
CA PRO A 426 9.54 25.06 8.28
C PRO A 426 8.31 24.43 8.92
N GLY A 427 7.33 24.03 8.10
CA GLY A 427 6.12 23.32 8.55
C GLY A 427 5.09 24.20 9.26
N SER A 428 5.26 25.53 9.33
CA SER A 428 4.27 26.43 9.90
C SER A 428 3.07 26.65 8.99
N ILE A 429 1.95 27.09 9.58
CA ILE A 429 0.97 27.88 8.84
C ILE A 429 1.48 29.31 8.86
N TYR A 430 1.97 29.77 7.72
CA TYR A 430 2.79 30.96 7.60
C TYR A 430 2.14 32.20 8.24
N GLU A 431 2.89 32.87 9.13
CA GLU A 431 2.49 34.03 9.96
C GLU A 431 1.30 33.76 10.91
N VAL A 432 0.70 32.57 10.90
CA VAL A 432 -0.47 32.24 11.71
C VAL A 432 -0.08 31.34 12.88
N LEU A 433 0.51 30.17 12.63
CA LEU A 433 0.75 29.17 13.66
C LEU A 433 2.09 28.45 13.45
N ALA A 434 2.88 28.31 14.51
CA ALA A 434 4.05 27.46 14.51
C ALA A 434 3.66 25.98 14.65
N PRO A 435 4.36 25.04 13.99
CA PRO A 435 4.14 23.61 14.24
C PRO A 435 4.60 23.23 15.66
N SER A 436 4.09 22.14 16.20
CA SER A 436 4.53 21.58 17.48
C SER A 436 6.01 21.14 17.46
N LYS A 437 6.48 20.72 16.27
CA LYS A 437 7.87 20.40 15.98
C LYS A 437 8.17 20.56 14.48
N ASN A 438 9.43 20.79 14.15
CA ASN A 438 9.89 20.71 12.76
C ASN A 438 10.09 19.24 12.40
N ALA A 439 9.24 18.71 11.53
CA ALA A 439 9.27 17.33 11.06
C ALA A 439 9.71 17.22 9.59
N LEU A 440 10.18 18.31 8.98
CA LEU A 440 10.67 18.31 7.61
C LEU A 440 12.04 17.62 7.55
N ARG A 441 12.25 16.88 6.48
CA ARG A 441 13.53 16.30 6.11
C ARG A 441 14.42 17.32 5.42
N PRO A 442 15.74 17.14 5.46
CA PRO A 442 16.68 17.99 4.72
C PRO A 442 16.43 18.00 3.21
N ALA A 443 16.98 19.03 2.56
CA ALA A 443 16.97 19.17 1.11
C ALA A 443 17.36 17.89 0.37
N GLY A 444 16.70 17.64 -0.76
CA GLY A 444 16.94 16.46 -1.60
C GLY A 444 16.24 15.19 -1.12
N GLN A 445 15.53 15.24 0.00
CA GLN A 445 14.72 14.13 0.50
C GLN A 445 13.23 14.38 0.30
N TRP A 446 12.50 13.31 0.00
CA TRP A 446 11.04 13.37 -0.11
C TRP A 446 10.38 13.52 1.27
N ASN A 447 9.46 14.46 1.36
CA ASN A 447 8.57 14.68 2.50
C ASN A 447 7.15 14.29 2.11
N THR A 448 6.41 13.70 3.04
CA THR A 448 4.97 13.44 2.90
C THR A 448 4.19 14.46 3.71
N LEU A 449 3.21 15.11 3.09
CA LEU A 449 2.28 16.02 3.72
C LEU A 449 0.87 15.46 3.65
N THR A 450 0.17 15.41 4.77
CA THR A 450 -1.28 15.23 4.84
C THR A 450 -1.86 16.49 5.51
N LEU A 451 -2.76 17.17 4.81
CA LEU A 451 -3.46 18.35 5.31
C LEU A 451 -4.96 18.08 5.26
N THR A 452 -5.60 18.08 6.41
CA THR A 452 -7.04 17.91 6.55
C THR A 452 -7.67 19.19 7.07
N ALA A 453 -8.67 19.70 6.38
CA ALA A 453 -9.45 20.87 6.79
C ALA A 453 -10.93 20.51 6.80
N VAL A 454 -11.59 20.71 7.96
CA VAL A 454 -13.04 20.48 8.15
C VAL A 454 -13.59 21.69 8.91
N GLY A 455 -14.39 22.51 8.24
CA GLY A 455 -14.77 23.81 8.76
C GLY A 455 -13.52 24.65 9.11
N ALA A 456 -13.43 25.12 10.36
CA ALA A 456 -12.26 25.85 10.86
C ALA A 456 -11.12 24.93 11.36
N GLN A 457 -11.40 23.65 11.59
CA GLN A 457 -10.40 22.73 12.12
C GLN A 457 -9.41 22.32 11.02
N VAL A 458 -8.12 22.51 11.29
CA VAL A 458 -7.02 22.15 10.40
C VAL A 458 -6.04 21.24 11.13
N MET A 459 -5.80 20.08 10.53
CA MET A 459 -4.79 19.11 10.99
C MET A 459 -3.72 18.96 9.92
N VAL A 460 -2.45 18.93 10.33
CA VAL A 460 -1.31 18.73 9.43
C VAL A 460 -0.42 17.64 10.00
N ASP A 461 -0.21 16.60 9.18
CA ASP A 461 0.78 15.56 9.43
C ASP A 461 1.93 15.71 8.41
N VAL A 462 3.15 15.78 8.91
CA VAL A 462 4.37 15.81 8.11
C VAL A 462 5.16 14.55 8.40
N ASN A 463 5.44 13.76 7.36
CA ASN A 463 6.15 12.50 7.49
C ASN A 463 5.50 11.58 8.56
N PHE A 464 4.14 11.52 8.54
CA PHE A 464 3.29 10.77 9.48
C PHE A 464 3.33 11.25 10.93
N ILE A 465 3.86 12.44 11.18
CA ILE A 465 3.93 13.07 12.49
C ILE A 465 2.94 14.22 12.52
N LYS A 466 1.95 14.20 13.39
CA LYS A 466 1.04 15.32 13.60
C LYS A 466 1.82 16.53 14.14
N THR A 467 1.85 17.58 13.36
CA THR A 467 2.59 18.83 13.68
C THR A 467 1.67 19.99 13.99
N ILE A 468 0.44 19.96 13.45
CA ILE A 468 -0.58 20.99 13.68
C ILE A 468 -1.93 20.31 13.91
N ASP A 469 -2.69 20.83 14.88
CA ASP A 469 -4.07 20.47 15.14
C ASP A 469 -4.72 21.70 15.82
N ALA A 470 -5.41 22.53 15.03
CA ALA A 470 -5.87 23.84 15.47
C ALA A 470 -7.05 24.38 14.68
N GLU A 471 -7.83 25.28 15.29
CA GLU A 471 -8.83 26.06 14.61
C GLU A 471 -8.23 27.25 13.88
N LEU A 472 -8.52 27.36 12.57
CA LEU A 472 -8.07 28.43 11.68
C LEU A 472 -9.28 29.13 11.03
N PRO A 473 -9.86 30.18 11.63
CA PRO A 473 -11.16 30.71 11.24
C PRO A 473 -11.13 31.67 10.06
N ARG A 474 -9.94 32.07 9.51
CA ARG A 474 -9.81 33.11 8.48
C ARG A 474 -10.59 32.79 7.20
N SER A 475 -10.50 31.55 6.73
CA SER A 475 -11.22 31.07 5.53
C SER A 475 -11.47 29.57 5.65
N GLN A 476 -12.66 29.14 5.24
CA GLN A 476 -13.09 27.73 5.29
C GLN A 476 -13.43 27.19 3.89
N LYS A 477 -13.15 27.97 2.83
CA LYS A 477 -13.32 27.56 1.44
C LYS A 477 -12.45 28.40 0.53
N GLY A 478 -11.83 27.76 -0.45
CA GLY A 478 -11.00 28.42 -1.45
C GLY A 478 -10.21 27.45 -2.27
N TYR A 479 -9.28 27.97 -3.02
CA TYR A 479 -8.43 27.17 -3.90
C TYR A 479 -7.24 26.57 -3.13
N ILE A 480 -6.71 25.48 -3.69
CA ILE A 480 -5.44 24.86 -3.28
C ILE A 480 -4.38 25.28 -4.29
N GLY A 481 -3.18 25.61 -3.81
CA GLY A 481 -2.09 26.01 -4.69
C GLY A 481 -0.74 25.52 -4.20
N LEU A 482 0.18 25.41 -5.15
CA LEU A 482 1.58 25.03 -4.93
C LEU A 482 2.45 26.23 -5.30
N GLN A 483 3.33 26.63 -4.40
CA GLN A 483 4.18 27.80 -4.60
C GLN A 483 5.47 27.44 -5.33
N ASN A 484 5.88 28.32 -6.25
CA ASN A 484 7.22 28.41 -6.77
C ASN A 484 7.82 29.73 -6.24
N HIS A 485 8.54 29.67 -5.11
CA HIS A 485 8.80 30.82 -4.25
C HIS A 485 9.71 31.89 -4.88
N ASP A 486 10.88 31.50 -5.43
CA ASP A 486 11.88 32.42 -5.99
C ASP A 486 12.79 31.70 -7.01
N ALA A 487 13.66 32.48 -7.65
CA ALA A 487 14.57 32.00 -8.68
C ALA A 487 15.65 31.02 -8.17
N LYS A 488 15.85 30.90 -6.85
CA LYS A 488 16.83 29.97 -6.26
C LYS A 488 16.19 28.66 -5.80
N SER A 489 14.88 28.66 -5.67
CA SER A 489 14.12 27.51 -5.20
C SER A 489 13.76 26.59 -6.34
N GLU A 490 14.04 25.29 -6.19
CA GLU A 490 13.50 24.22 -7.00
C GLU A 490 12.69 23.31 -6.11
N VAL A 491 11.42 23.14 -6.43
CA VAL A 491 10.53 22.25 -5.69
C VAL A 491 9.98 21.19 -6.64
N LYS A 492 9.89 19.98 -6.15
CA LYS A 492 9.27 18.84 -6.85
C LYS A 492 8.12 18.32 -6.04
N PHE A 493 7.00 18.04 -6.73
CA PHE A 493 5.81 17.44 -6.13
C PHE A 493 5.43 16.18 -6.89
N ARG A 494 4.85 15.23 -6.17
CA ARG A 494 4.25 14.02 -6.74
C ARG A 494 3.13 13.49 -5.84
N ASN A 495 2.34 12.55 -6.34
CA ASN A 495 1.29 11.89 -5.57
C ASN A 495 0.32 12.91 -4.94
N ILE A 496 -0.10 13.91 -5.73
CA ILE A 496 -1.00 14.96 -5.25
C ILE A 496 -2.43 14.46 -5.39
N ARG A 497 -3.08 14.24 -4.26
CA ARG A 497 -4.42 13.67 -4.17
C ARG A 497 -5.30 14.44 -3.21
N LEU A 498 -6.57 14.49 -3.51
CA LEU A 498 -7.54 15.24 -2.74
C LEU A 498 -8.83 14.45 -2.58
N GLU A 499 -9.30 14.35 -1.34
CA GLU A 499 -10.63 13.88 -0.95
C GLU A 499 -11.47 15.07 -0.51
N GLU A 500 -12.69 15.22 -1.04
CA GLU A 500 -13.69 16.14 -0.51
C GLU A 500 -14.44 15.41 0.62
N LEU A 501 -14.48 16.00 1.82
CA LEU A 501 -15.05 15.42 3.04
C LEU A 501 -16.51 15.88 3.24
#